data_0337632802f7472ce3e5c3eb6784bf10
#
_entry.id   0337632802f7472ce3e5c3eb6784bf10
#
_cell.length_a   1.000
_cell.length_b   1.000
_cell.length_c   1.000
_cell.angle_alpha   90.00
_cell.angle_beta   90.00
_cell.angle_gamma   90.00
#
_symmetry.space_group_name_H-M   'P 1'
#
loop_
_entity.id
_entity.type
_entity.pdbx_description
1 polymer ?
#
loop_
_entity_poly.entity_id
_entity_poly.type
_entity_poly.pdbx_seq_one_letter_code
_entity_poly.pdbx_strand_id
1 'polypeptide(L)'
;MSVGDKPLVWLHGEVRSPPFSPEARCEAGFLLRRLQLGETLSMPHSRPMMSIGSGCHELRIVDRERNWRIVYHVGTNAVVLLAVFSKTSPKTPPEVIRACQQRLRRFKDG
;
A
#
# COMPACT_ATOMS: atom_id res chain seq x y z
N MET A 1 23.98 3.55 -10.69
CA MET A 1 23.24 3.46 -9.43
C MET A 1 22.03 4.38 -9.48
N SER A 2 20.89 3.86 -9.17
CA SER A 2 19.66 4.66 -9.18
C SER A 2 19.53 5.40 -7.87
N VAL A 3 19.68 6.71 -7.93
CA VAL A 3 19.48 7.58 -6.75
C VAL A 3 17.99 7.73 -6.57
N GLY A 4 17.48 7.38 -5.42
CA GLY A 4 16.07 7.56 -5.11
C GLY A 4 15.21 6.32 -5.17
N ASP A 5 15.78 5.18 -5.58
CA ASP A 5 15.04 3.92 -5.46
C ASP A 5 14.81 3.63 -4.00
N LYS A 6 13.54 3.55 -3.61
CA LYS A 6 13.18 3.22 -2.23
C LYS A 6 12.83 1.74 -2.14
N PRO A 7 13.34 1.04 -1.12
CA PRO A 7 12.94 -0.35 -0.92
C PRO A 7 11.48 -0.43 -0.50
N LEU A 8 10.84 -1.56 -0.84
CA LEU A 8 9.52 -1.89 -0.31
C LEU A 8 9.72 -2.61 1.01
N VAL A 9 9.03 -2.16 2.04
CA VAL A 9 9.08 -2.79 3.37
C VAL A 9 7.71 -3.36 3.67
N TRP A 10 7.63 -4.67 3.81
CA TRP A 10 6.39 -5.36 4.10
C TRP A 10 6.28 -5.59 5.61
N LEU A 11 5.32 -4.94 6.25
CA LEU A 11 5.16 -5.03 7.70
C LEU A 11 4.18 -6.13 8.14
N HIS A 12 3.54 -6.77 7.17
CA HIS A 12 2.63 -7.86 7.46
C HIS A 12 3.11 -9.10 6.71
N GLY A 13 3.47 -10.16 7.43
CA GLY A 13 4.09 -11.34 6.82
C GLY A 13 3.24 -11.99 5.73
N GLU A 14 1.93 -11.98 5.89
CA GLU A 14 1.02 -12.59 4.93
C GLU A 14 0.80 -11.74 3.69
N VAL A 15 1.29 -10.52 3.69
CA VAL A 15 1.08 -9.57 2.61
C VAL A 15 1.99 -9.83 1.42
N ARG A 16 3.04 -10.61 1.62
CA ARG A 16 4.02 -10.90 0.57
C ARG A 16 3.46 -11.64 -0.63
N SER A 17 2.42 -12.41 -0.42
CA SER A 17 1.84 -13.25 -1.47
C SER A 17 0.32 -13.16 -1.45
N PRO A 18 -0.25 -11.97 -1.70
CA PRO A 18 -1.70 -11.86 -1.78
C PRO A 18 -2.22 -12.69 -2.96
N PRO A 19 -3.46 -13.21 -2.86
CA PRO A 19 -4.01 -14.06 -3.92
C PRO A 19 -4.54 -13.24 -5.10
N PHE A 20 -3.69 -12.41 -5.66
CA PHE A 20 -4.00 -11.64 -6.86
C PHE A 20 -3.99 -12.54 -8.08
N SER A 21 -4.80 -12.22 -9.08
CA SER A 21 -4.63 -12.79 -10.39
C SER A 21 -3.28 -12.37 -10.96
N PRO A 22 -2.76 -13.05 -12.00
CA PRO A 22 -1.50 -12.62 -12.63
C PRO A 22 -1.56 -11.18 -13.13
N GLU A 23 -2.70 -10.74 -13.67
CA GLU A 23 -2.88 -9.39 -14.18
C GLU A 23 -2.84 -8.37 -13.05
N ALA A 24 -3.53 -8.65 -11.94
CA ALA A 24 -3.54 -7.75 -10.78
C ALA A 24 -2.15 -7.69 -10.15
N ARG A 25 -1.43 -8.80 -10.11
CA ARG A 25 -0.06 -8.83 -9.59
C ARG A 25 0.86 -7.96 -10.42
N CYS A 26 0.73 -8.01 -11.76
CA CYS A 26 1.52 -7.16 -12.63
C CYS A 26 1.20 -5.68 -12.43
N GLU A 27 -0.09 -5.35 -12.31
CA GLU A 27 -0.50 -3.97 -12.08
C GLU A 27 0.03 -3.46 -10.74
N ALA A 28 -0.12 -4.24 -9.68
CA ALA A 28 0.38 -3.88 -8.36
C ALA A 28 1.89 -3.65 -8.40
N GLY A 29 2.62 -4.55 -9.02
CA GLY A 29 4.07 -4.43 -9.16
C GLY A 29 4.47 -3.19 -9.92
N PHE A 30 3.78 -2.88 -11.02
CA PHE A 30 4.05 -1.69 -11.80
C PHE A 30 3.84 -0.42 -10.98
N LEU A 31 2.72 -0.34 -10.26
CA LEU A 31 2.41 0.85 -9.47
C LEU A 31 3.37 1.00 -8.29
N LEU A 32 3.70 -0.11 -7.61
CA LEU A 32 4.67 -0.07 -6.51
C LEU A 32 6.04 0.37 -7.00
N ARG A 33 6.44 -0.07 -8.20
CA ARG A 33 7.71 0.34 -8.77
C ARG A 33 7.76 1.84 -9.01
N ARG A 34 6.66 2.42 -9.47
CA ARG A 34 6.58 3.86 -9.66
C ARG A 34 6.76 4.61 -8.35
N LEU A 35 6.18 4.10 -7.26
CA LEU A 35 6.38 4.69 -5.93
C LEU A 35 7.83 4.60 -5.49
N GLN A 36 8.51 3.48 -5.77
CA GLN A 36 9.92 3.32 -5.44
C GLN A 36 10.80 4.33 -6.18
N LEU A 37 10.40 4.70 -7.38
CA LEU A 37 11.11 5.69 -8.18
C LEU A 37 10.83 7.13 -7.75
N GLY A 38 10.00 7.32 -6.75
CA GLY A 38 9.70 8.65 -6.23
C GLY A 38 8.50 9.32 -6.86
N GLU A 39 7.75 8.61 -7.69
CA GLU A 39 6.55 9.18 -8.32
C GLU A 39 5.41 9.26 -7.33
N THR A 40 4.55 10.25 -7.52
CA THR A 40 3.32 10.40 -6.77
C THR A 40 2.16 9.85 -7.59
N LEU A 41 1.39 8.96 -6.99
CA LEU A 41 0.22 8.41 -7.65
C LEU A 41 -1.04 9.14 -7.19
N SER A 42 -2.02 9.23 -8.08
CA SER A 42 -3.30 9.89 -7.80
C SER A 42 -4.44 9.00 -8.28
N MET A 43 -5.67 9.46 -8.06
CA MET A 43 -6.84 8.73 -8.55
C MET A 43 -6.76 8.52 -10.06
N PRO A 44 -7.20 7.39 -10.55
CA PRO A 44 -7.95 6.33 -9.87
C PRO A 44 -7.07 5.30 -9.15
N HIS A 45 -5.76 5.41 -9.23
CA HIS A 45 -4.83 4.38 -8.73
C HIS A 45 -4.57 4.47 -7.23
N SER A 46 -4.60 5.69 -6.67
CA SER A 46 -4.26 5.90 -5.27
C SER A 46 -5.00 7.10 -4.71
N ARG A 47 -5.32 7.02 -3.42
CA ARG A 47 -5.90 8.16 -2.71
C ARG A 47 -5.30 8.28 -1.32
N PRO A 48 -5.24 9.50 -0.77
CA PRO A 48 -4.74 9.69 0.59
C PRO A 48 -5.61 9.02 1.64
N MET A 49 -4.96 8.53 2.71
CA MET A 49 -5.63 7.93 3.85
C MET A 49 -5.18 8.64 5.12
N MET A 50 -5.65 9.88 5.30
CA MET A 50 -5.24 10.71 6.43
C MET A 50 -5.67 10.14 7.77
N SER A 51 -6.72 9.31 7.79
CA SER A 51 -7.13 8.63 9.01
C SER A 51 -6.06 7.70 9.57
N ILE A 52 -5.14 7.23 8.73
CA ILE A 52 -4.04 6.38 9.17
C ILE A 52 -2.85 7.23 9.58
N GLY A 53 -2.54 8.24 8.80
CA GLY A 53 -1.45 9.14 9.11
C GLY A 53 -0.98 9.91 7.90
N SER A 54 -0.12 10.88 8.14
CA SER A 54 0.50 11.68 7.09
C SER A 54 1.36 10.78 6.19
N GLY A 55 1.27 10.99 4.89
CA GLY A 55 2.02 10.19 3.92
C GLY A 55 1.47 8.80 3.69
N CYS A 56 0.28 8.51 4.21
CA CYS A 56 -0.37 7.22 4.00
C CYS A 56 -1.40 7.32 2.88
N HIS A 57 -1.47 6.26 2.09
CA HIS A 57 -2.35 6.21 0.92
C HIS A 57 -2.91 4.81 0.76
N GLU A 58 -3.96 4.71 -0.04
CA GLU A 58 -4.58 3.45 -0.39
C GLU A 58 -4.40 3.24 -1.89
N LEU A 59 -3.65 2.20 -2.26
CA LEU A 59 -3.48 1.81 -3.66
C LEU A 59 -4.66 0.94 -4.07
N ARG A 60 -5.20 1.18 -5.25
CA ARG A 60 -6.42 0.54 -5.72
C ARG A 60 -6.10 -0.37 -6.91
N ILE A 61 -6.33 -1.67 -6.73
CA ILE A 61 -6.10 -2.68 -7.76
C ILE A 61 -7.42 -3.35 -8.07
N VAL A 62 -7.84 -3.29 -9.33
CA VAL A 62 -9.04 -3.98 -9.79
C VAL A 62 -8.62 -5.35 -10.30
N ASP A 63 -9.30 -6.40 -9.83
CA ASP A 63 -8.99 -7.77 -10.18
C ASP A 63 -10.30 -8.55 -10.38
N ARG A 64 -10.79 -8.59 -11.62
CA ARG A 64 -12.00 -9.31 -12.01
C ARG A 64 -13.17 -8.98 -11.07
N GLU A 65 -13.46 -9.88 -10.12
CA GLU A 65 -14.57 -9.73 -9.19
C GLU A 65 -14.18 -9.09 -7.87
N ARG A 66 -12.91 -8.75 -7.70
CA ARG A 66 -12.41 -8.21 -6.44
C ARG A 66 -11.77 -6.86 -6.62
N ASN A 67 -11.93 -6.05 -5.60
CA ASN A 67 -11.25 -4.75 -5.52
C ASN A 67 -10.22 -4.83 -4.41
N TRP A 68 -8.95 -4.97 -4.79
CA TRP A 68 -7.86 -5.04 -3.83
C TRP A 68 -7.41 -3.66 -3.42
N ARG A 69 -7.00 -3.56 -2.17
CA ARG A 69 -6.43 -2.32 -1.63
C ARG A 69 -5.12 -2.64 -0.93
N ILE A 70 -4.12 -1.83 -1.21
CA ILE A 70 -2.83 -1.90 -0.52
C ILE A 70 -2.66 -0.56 0.18
N VAL A 71 -2.61 -0.59 1.52
CA VAL A 71 -2.33 0.62 2.30
C VAL A 71 -0.82 0.76 2.42
N TYR A 72 -0.31 1.93 2.04
CA TYR A 72 1.12 2.17 2.07
C TYR A 72 1.43 3.54 2.66
N HIS A 73 2.67 3.67 3.13
CA HIS A 73 3.21 4.92 3.64
C HIS A 73 4.48 5.24 2.86
N VAL A 74 4.57 6.46 2.35
CA VAL A 74 5.76 6.91 1.65
C VAL A 74 6.67 7.61 2.67
N GLY A 75 7.70 6.90 3.09
CA GLY A 75 8.70 7.45 3.98
C GLY A 75 9.85 8.06 3.20
N THR A 76 10.80 8.64 3.94
CA THR A 76 11.98 9.25 3.33
C THR A 76 12.83 8.22 2.60
N ASN A 77 13.00 7.05 3.20
CA ASN A 77 13.90 6.02 2.71
C ASN A 77 13.23 4.72 2.30
N ALA A 78 11.91 4.65 2.35
CA ALA A 78 11.22 3.40 2.06
C ALA A 78 9.75 3.66 1.71
N VAL A 79 9.18 2.74 0.93
CA VAL A 79 7.74 2.64 0.75
C VAL A 79 7.29 1.48 1.64
N VAL A 80 6.50 1.78 2.65
CA VAL A 80 6.11 0.83 3.70
C VAL A 80 4.71 0.31 3.40
N LEU A 81 4.59 -0.99 3.22
CA LEU A 81 3.30 -1.63 2.92
C LEU A 81 2.67 -2.09 4.23
N LEU A 82 1.55 -1.49 4.59
CA LEU A 82 0.93 -1.67 5.89
C LEU A 82 -0.16 -2.73 5.91
N ALA A 83 -0.89 -2.90 4.82
CA ALA A 83 -1.94 -3.90 4.73
C ALA A 83 -2.33 -4.16 3.29
N VAL A 84 -2.82 -5.36 3.03
CA VAL A 84 -3.47 -5.71 1.76
C VAL A 84 -4.79 -6.38 2.12
N PHE A 85 -5.86 -5.94 1.49
CA PHE A 85 -7.17 -6.53 1.75
C PHE A 85 -8.08 -6.38 0.54
N SER A 86 -9.10 -7.23 0.46
CA SER A 86 -10.13 -7.14 -0.55
C SER A 86 -11.27 -6.29 -0.01
N LYS A 87 -11.63 -5.24 -0.74
CA LYS A 87 -12.62 -4.28 -0.27
C LYS A 87 -14.01 -4.69 -0.76
N THR A 88 -14.93 -4.87 0.17
CA THR A 88 -16.30 -5.27 -0.13
C THR A 88 -17.31 -4.18 0.19
N SER A 89 -16.89 -3.07 0.78
CA SER A 89 -17.75 -1.96 1.14
C SER A 89 -17.09 -0.64 0.77
N PRO A 90 -17.86 0.46 0.70
CA PRO A 90 -17.27 1.76 0.35
C PRO A 90 -16.24 2.27 1.34
N LYS A 91 -16.37 1.88 2.61
CA LYS A 91 -15.46 2.35 3.67
C LYS A 91 -14.41 1.31 3.99
N THR A 92 -13.22 1.78 4.32
CA THR A 92 -12.16 0.91 4.84
C THR A 92 -12.55 0.47 6.25
N PRO A 93 -12.51 -0.84 6.55
CA PRO A 93 -12.91 -1.31 7.89
C PRO A 93 -12.06 -0.66 8.98
N PRO A 94 -12.69 -0.28 10.11
CA PRO A 94 -11.96 0.36 11.21
C PRO A 94 -10.80 -0.48 11.75
N GLU A 95 -10.95 -1.80 11.78
CA GLU A 95 -9.88 -2.68 12.26
C GLU A 95 -8.66 -2.66 11.34
N VAL A 96 -8.85 -2.45 10.04
CA VAL A 96 -7.74 -2.28 9.10
C VAL A 96 -7.01 -0.97 9.39
N ILE A 97 -7.77 0.09 9.61
CA ILE A 97 -7.18 1.40 9.93
C ILE A 97 -6.36 1.31 11.20
N ARG A 98 -6.90 0.70 12.26
CA ARG A 98 -6.17 0.55 13.52
C ARG A 98 -4.91 -0.28 13.37
N ALA A 99 -5.00 -1.38 12.61
CA ALA A 99 -3.83 -2.23 12.37
C ALA A 99 -2.74 -1.46 11.63
N CYS A 100 -3.12 -0.68 10.62
CA CYS A 100 -2.17 0.13 9.86
C CYS A 100 -1.53 1.20 10.74
N GLN A 101 -2.32 1.85 11.59
CA GLN A 101 -1.79 2.84 12.53
C GLN A 101 -0.75 2.23 13.45
N GLN A 102 -1.02 1.05 13.99
CA GLN A 102 -0.07 0.34 14.87
C GLN A 102 1.20 -0.04 14.13
N ARG A 103 1.07 -0.59 12.93
CA ARG A 103 2.22 -1.01 12.14
C ARG A 103 3.11 0.17 11.78
N LEU A 104 2.48 1.27 11.38
CA LEU A 104 3.22 2.49 11.05
C LEU A 104 3.97 3.02 12.27
N ARG A 105 3.32 3.02 13.43
CA ARG A 105 3.94 3.46 14.68
C ARG A 105 5.16 2.61 15.02
N ARG A 106 5.03 1.29 14.93
CA ARG A 106 6.15 0.38 15.17
C ARG A 106 7.30 0.62 14.21
N PHE A 107 6.98 0.84 12.95
CA PHE A 107 8.00 1.12 11.94
C PHE A 107 8.76 2.40 12.26
N LYS A 108 8.06 3.45 12.65
CA LYS A 108 8.68 4.74 12.98
C LYS A 108 9.50 4.69 14.27
N ASP A 109 9.02 3.90 15.23
CA ASP A 109 9.68 3.79 16.54
C ASP A 109 10.84 2.80 16.54
N GLY A 110 10.77 1.85 15.63
CA GLY A 110 11.74 0.79 15.57
C GLY A 110 12.86 1.04 14.62
#